data_d25c6ad4a357032f9255b9b7d1e23963
#
_entry.id   d25c6ad4a357032f9255b9b7d1e23963
#
_cell.length_a   1.000
_cell.length_b   1.000
_cell.length_c   1.000
_cell.angle_alpha   90.00
_cell.angle_beta   90.00
_cell.angle_gamma   90.00
#
_symmetry.space_group_name_H-M   'P 1'
#
loop_
_entity.id
_entity.type
_entity.pdbx_description
1 polymer ?
#
loop_
_entity_poly.entity_id
_entity_poly.type
_entity_poly.pdbx_seq_one_letter_code
_entity_poly.pdbx_strand_id
1 'polypeptide(L)'
;RELVSNAVDATQKRKALIRVSEIEGNADGAQVHVILDSEAKTLTIRDAGIGMSEEEVDKYINQIAFSGATEFVEKFQEKYADQSEAKEAIIGHFGLGFYSAFMVADRVDILSWSQRAGQAPVKWTCDGSPNYEMGPMSEDDFKALGRDEAQLHGTDIVLHIGEEGAEFLEDQRIMGI
;
A
#
# COMPACT_ATOMS: atom_id res chain seq x y z
N ARG A 1 -3.83 9.75 -2.22
CA ARG A 1 -5.28 9.47 -2.10
C ARG A 1 -5.61 8.00 -2.33
N GLU A 2 -5.22 7.39 -3.44
CA GLU A 2 -5.53 5.99 -3.78
C GLU A 2 -5.09 5.00 -2.69
N LEU A 3 -3.88 5.12 -2.16
CA LEU A 3 -3.39 4.24 -1.10
C LEU A 3 -4.24 4.38 0.18
N VAL A 4 -4.66 5.59 0.52
CA VAL A 4 -5.53 5.83 1.68
C VAL A 4 -6.93 5.25 1.43
N SER A 5 -7.47 5.39 0.22
CA SER A 5 -8.75 4.77 -0.17
C SER A 5 -8.69 3.26 -0.02
N ASN A 6 -7.64 2.62 -0.54
CA ASN A 6 -7.44 1.17 -0.42
C ASN A 6 -7.32 0.72 1.05
N ALA A 7 -6.63 1.49 1.88
CA ALA A 7 -6.50 1.25 3.32
C ALA A 7 -7.85 1.34 4.05
N VAL A 8 -8.68 2.32 3.69
CA VAL A 8 -10.05 2.47 4.21
C VAL A 8 -10.91 1.28 3.78
N ASP A 9 -10.85 0.87 2.52
CA ASP A 9 -11.63 -0.25 2.00
C ASP A 9 -11.24 -1.57 2.67
N ALA A 10 -9.94 -1.83 2.88
CA ALA A 10 -9.44 -2.99 3.61
C ALA A 10 -9.96 -3.01 5.05
N THR A 11 -9.98 -1.86 5.71
CA THR A 11 -10.50 -1.69 7.07
C THR A 11 -12.01 -1.92 7.12
N GLN A 12 -12.78 -1.40 6.18
CA GLN A 12 -14.23 -1.61 6.09
C GLN A 12 -14.57 -3.08 5.78
N LYS A 13 -13.80 -3.72 4.89
CA LYS A 13 -13.95 -5.15 4.59
C LYS A 13 -13.78 -5.99 5.84
N ARG A 14 -12.73 -5.73 6.65
CA ARG A 14 -12.54 -6.41 7.93
C ARG A 14 -13.72 -6.22 8.87
N LYS A 15 -14.21 -4.98 9.05
CA LYS A 15 -15.38 -4.66 9.87
C LYS A 15 -16.62 -5.44 9.43
N ALA A 16 -16.84 -5.55 8.11
CA ALA A 16 -17.98 -6.29 7.57
C ALA A 16 -17.87 -7.79 7.88
N LEU A 17 -16.70 -8.40 7.70
CA LEU A 17 -16.47 -9.82 7.97
C LEU A 17 -16.62 -10.18 9.46
N ILE A 18 -16.19 -9.30 10.37
CA ILE A 18 -16.41 -9.47 11.81
C ILE A 18 -17.91 -9.44 12.12
N ARG A 19 -18.66 -8.50 11.54
CA ARG A 19 -20.12 -8.37 11.77
C ARG A 19 -20.91 -9.61 11.35
N VAL A 20 -20.47 -10.29 10.29
CA VAL A 20 -21.12 -11.52 9.81
C VAL A 20 -20.47 -12.78 10.39
N SER A 21 -19.57 -12.64 11.36
CA SER A 21 -18.87 -13.72 12.06
C SER A 21 -18.06 -14.64 11.14
N GLU A 22 -17.58 -14.14 10.02
CA GLU A 22 -16.66 -14.88 9.13
C GLU A 22 -15.22 -14.84 9.64
N ILE A 23 -14.85 -13.82 10.43
CA ILE A 23 -13.57 -13.74 11.13
C ILE A 23 -13.80 -13.28 12.57
N GLU A 24 -12.93 -13.75 13.46
CA GLU A 24 -12.95 -13.34 14.86
C GLU A 24 -12.26 -11.98 15.06
N GLY A 25 -12.63 -11.25 16.09
CA GLY A 25 -11.96 -10.02 16.51
C GLY A 25 -12.90 -8.88 16.84
N ASN A 26 -12.30 -7.74 17.18
CA ASN A 26 -12.98 -6.48 17.41
C ASN A 26 -12.49 -5.47 16.34
N ALA A 27 -13.44 -4.76 15.76
CA ALA A 27 -13.16 -3.71 14.77
C ALA A 27 -13.33 -2.29 15.36
N ASP A 28 -13.64 -2.19 16.66
CA ASP A 28 -13.79 -0.88 17.32
C ASP A 28 -12.45 -0.14 17.33
N GLY A 29 -12.48 1.12 16.92
CA GLY A 29 -11.28 1.95 16.86
C GLY A 29 -10.31 1.64 15.71
N ALA A 30 -10.65 0.74 14.79
CA ALA A 30 -9.82 0.50 13.62
C ALA A 30 -9.71 1.78 12.77
N GLN A 31 -8.48 2.25 12.59
CA GLN A 31 -8.13 3.50 11.92
C GLN A 31 -7.11 3.26 10.82
N VAL A 32 -7.07 4.21 9.89
CA VAL A 32 -5.98 4.35 8.92
C VAL A 32 -5.09 5.49 9.41
N HIS A 33 -3.79 5.24 9.43
CA HIS A 33 -2.80 6.22 9.83
C HIS A 33 -1.91 6.57 8.64
N VAL A 34 -1.65 7.85 8.47
CA VAL A 34 -0.61 8.37 7.59
C VAL A 34 0.53 8.85 8.49
N ILE A 35 1.69 8.21 8.38
CA ILE A 35 2.84 8.43 9.26
C ILE A 35 3.97 8.97 8.41
N LEU A 36 4.43 10.16 8.76
CA LEU A 36 5.55 10.82 8.11
C LEU A 36 6.79 10.72 8.99
N ASP A 37 7.89 10.23 8.44
CA ASP A 37 9.21 10.24 9.04
C ASP A 37 10.17 11.01 8.12
N SER A 38 10.39 12.27 8.45
CA SER A 38 11.25 13.16 7.65
C SER A 38 12.74 12.80 7.75
N GLU A 39 13.19 12.15 8.83
CA GLU A 39 14.57 11.72 8.99
C GLU A 39 14.86 10.48 8.14
N ALA A 40 13.97 9.48 8.18
CA ALA A 40 14.04 8.29 7.35
C ALA A 40 13.59 8.54 5.90
N LYS A 41 13.00 9.73 5.60
CA LYS A 41 12.38 10.08 4.33
C LYS A 41 11.30 9.07 3.91
N THR A 42 10.46 8.66 4.84
CA THR A 42 9.38 7.71 4.56
C THR A 42 8.01 8.29 4.83
N LEU A 43 7.05 7.89 4.00
CA LEU A 43 5.64 8.11 4.19
C LEU A 43 4.96 6.74 4.28
N THR A 44 4.38 6.42 5.44
CA THR A 44 3.72 5.14 5.66
C THR A 44 2.21 5.30 5.72
N ILE A 45 1.49 4.54 4.91
CA ILE A 45 0.05 4.37 5.03
C ILE A 45 -0.19 3.05 5.74
N ARG A 46 -0.73 3.13 6.96
CA ARG A 46 -0.99 2.00 7.85
C ARG A 46 -2.48 1.79 8.01
N ASP A 47 -2.96 0.59 7.76
CA ASP A 47 -4.33 0.21 8.05
C ASP A 47 -4.43 -0.91 9.11
N ALA A 48 -5.60 -1.02 9.70
CA ALA A 48 -6.00 -2.10 10.57
C ALA A 48 -7.04 -3.00 9.86
N GLY A 49 -6.84 -3.22 8.57
CA GLY A 49 -7.72 -3.99 7.71
C GLY A 49 -7.52 -5.50 7.79
N ILE A 50 -8.03 -6.19 6.79
CA ILE A 50 -7.97 -7.65 6.72
C ILE A 50 -6.55 -8.18 6.45
N GLY A 51 -5.66 -7.33 5.95
CA GLY A 51 -4.35 -7.73 5.47
C GLY A 51 -4.39 -8.61 4.21
N MET A 52 -3.22 -9.02 3.75
CA MET A 52 -3.04 -9.88 2.58
C MET A 52 -2.10 -11.03 2.91
N SER A 53 -2.38 -12.20 2.35
CA SER A 53 -1.44 -13.31 2.31
C SER A 53 -0.42 -13.11 1.18
N GLU A 54 0.63 -13.93 1.16
CA GLU A 54 1.62 -13.94 0.07
C GLU A 54 0.96 -14.15 -1.30
N GLU A 55 0.02 -15.10 -1.40
CA GLU A 55 -0.74 -15.36 -2.63
C GLU A 55 -1.61 -14.17 -3.06
N GLU A 56 -2.18 -13.45 -2.08
CA GLU A 56 -2.98 -12.25 -2.35
C GLU A 56 -2.10 -11.08 -2.79
N VAL A 57 -0.91 -10.89 -2.19
CA VAL A 57 0.06 -9.90 -2.65
C VAL A 57 0.51 -10.21 -4.08
N ASP A 58 0.86 -11.47 -4.39
CA ASP A 58 1.20 -11.87 -5.75
C ASP A 58 0.07 -11.56 -6.73
N LYS A 59 -1.14 -11.95 -6.40
CA LYS A 59 -2.32 -11.77 -7.26
C LYS A 59 -2.69 -10.30 -7.48
N TYR A 60 -2.73 -9.51 -6.41
CA TYR A 60 -3.28 -8.14 -6.48
C TYR A 60 -2.22 -7.07 -6.75
N ILE A 61 -0.97 -7.36 -6.44
CA ILE A 61 0.13 -6.41 -6.67
C ILE A 61 0.91 -6.82 -7.92
N ASN A 62 1.46 -8.03 -7.99
CA ASN A 62 2.31 -8.43 -9.10
C ASN A 62 1.55 -8.66 -10.41
N GLN A 63 0.45 -9.43 -10.40
CA GLN A 63 -0.25 -9.80 -11.63
C GLN A 63 -0.95 -8.61 -12.30
N ILE A 64 -1.41 -7.63 -11.54
CA ILE A 64 -1.97 -6.40 -12.08
C ILE A 64 -0.87 -5.56 -12.74
N ALA A 65 0.32 -5.52 -12.16
CA ALA A 65 1.48 -4.85 -12.74
C ALA A 65 1.90 -5.42 -14.08
N PHE A 66 1.96 -6.74 -14.18
CA PHE A 66 2.42 -7.41 -15.40
C PHE A 66 1.41 -7.40 -16.54
N SER A 67 0.11 -7.39 -16.25
CA SER A 67 -0.92 -7.55 -17.29
C SER A 67 -1.40 -6.26 -17.94
N GLY A 68 -1.11 -5.09 -17.39
CA GLY A 68 -1.69 -3.86 -17.89
C GLY A 68 -0.83 -2.60 -17.75
N ALA A 69 0.05 -2.55 -16.75
CA ALA A 69 0.76 -1.30 -16.44
C ALA A 69 1.76 -0.94 -17.53
N THR A 70 2.54 -1.88 -18.05
CA THR A 70 3.58 -1.59 -19.06
C THR A 70 2.96 -1.14 -20.39
N GLU A 71 2.00 -1.91 -20.92
CA GLU A 71 1.28 -1.51 -22.15
C GLU A 71 0.46 -0.23 -21.97
N PHE A 72 -0.06 -0.03 -20.77
CA PHE A 72 -0.84 1.16 -20.46
C PHE A 72 0.02 2.40 -20.31
N VAL A 73 1.15 2.31 -19.59
CA VAL A 73 2.09 3.43 -19.42
C VAL A 73 2.69 3.85 -20.76
N GLU A 74 3.09 2.90 -21.62
CA GLU A 74 3.61 3.20 -22.95
C GLU A 74 2.56 3.88 -23.84
N LYS A 75 1.35 3.34 -23.94
CA LYS A 75 0.26 3.94 -24.71
C LYS A 75 -0.24 5.26 -24.14
N PHE A 76 -0.11 5.44 -22.83
CA PHE A 76 -0.57 6.62 -22.13
C PHE A 76 0.41 7.79 -22.20
N GLN A 77 1.71 7.53 -22.07
CA GLN A 77 2.75 8.54 -22.25
C GLN A 77 2.71 9.16 -23.64
N GLU A 78 2.42 8.37 -24.69
CA GLU A 78 2.28 8.89 -26.05
C GLU A 78 1.04 9.79 -26.26
N LYS A 79 -0.06 9.51 -25.55
CA LYS A 79 -1.36 10.11 -25.85
C LYS A 79 -1.80 11.26 -24.93
N TYR A 80 -1.25 11.36 -23.72
CA TYR A 80 -1.76 12.25 -22.67
C TYR A 80 -0.67 12.99 -21.88
N ALA A 81 0.46 13.31 -22.51
CA ALA A 81 1.60 13.99 -21.87
C ALA A 81 1.24 15.28 -21.13
N ASP A 82 0.13 15.94 -21.48
CA ASP A 82 -0.23 17.30 -21.01
C ASP A 82 -1.48 17.38 -20.09
N GLN A 83 -2.10 16.26 -19.66
CA GLN A 83 -3.36 16.31 -18.89
C GLN A 83 -3.26 15.55 -17.54
N SER A 84 -2.92 16.26 -16.46
CA SER A 84 -2.77 15.68 -15.11
C SER A 84 -4.06 15.10 -14.52
N GLU A 85 -5.21 15.75 -14.70
CA GLU A 85 -6.51 15.30 -14.17
C GLU A 85 -7.03 14.02 -14.85
N ALA A 86 -6.74 13.83 -16.13
CA ALA A 86 -7.10 12.59 -16.82
C ALA A 86 -6.25 11.40 -16.35
N LYS A 87 -5.02 11.64 -15.91
CA LYS A 87 -4.14 10.59 -15.36
C LYS A 87 -4.69 9.98 -14.08
N GLU A 88 -5.12 10.81 -13.12
CA GLU A 88 -5.65 10.34 -11.83
C GLU A 88 -6.94 9.52 -11.99
N ALA A 89 -7.87 9.96 -12.83
CA ALA A 89 -9.14 9.27 -13.06
C ALA A 89 -8.94 7.88 -13.71
N ILE A 90 -7.94 7.74 -14.58
CA ILE A 90 -7.67 6.49 -15.29
C ILE A 90 -6.90 5.50 -14.39
N ILE A 91 -5.95 5.97 -13.60
CA ILE A 91 -5.18 5.14 -12.65
C ILE A 91 -6.12 4.42 -11.67
N GLY A 92 -7.08 5.14 -11.07
CA GLY A 92 -8.08 4.56 -10.17
C GLY A 92 -9.02 3.55 -10.86
N HIS A 93 -9.46 3.86 -12.09
CA HIS A 93 -10.41 3.00 -12.80
C HIS A 93 -9.85 1.64 -13.24
N PHE A 94 -8.53 1.56 -13.47
CA PHE A 94 -7.86 0.32 -13.91
C PHE A 94 -7.20 -0.47 -12.76
N GLY A 95 -7.40 -0.09 -11.49
CA GLY A 95 -6.77 -0.74 -10.35
C GLY A 95 -5.26 -0.48 -10.25
N LEU A 96 -4.75 0.52 -10.97
CA LEU A 96 -3.34 0.91 -10.99
C LEU A 96 -2.98 1.89 -9.87
N GLY A 97 -3.93 2.20 -8.99
CA GLY A 97 -3.77 3.20 -7.92
C GLY A 97 -2.55 2.96 -7.02
N PHE A 98 -2.23 1.68 -6.74
CA PHE A 98 -1.05 1.33 -5.99
C PHE A 98 0.26 1.82 -6.68
N TYR A 99 0.33 1.69 -8.01
CA TYR A 99 1.55 2.06 -8.77
C TYR A 99 1.79 3.57 -8.85
N SER A 100 0.78 4.39 -8.53
CA SER A 100 0.98 5.85 -8.39
C SER A 100 2.00 6.20 -7.30
N ALA A 101 2.26 5.29 -6.37
CA ALA A 101 3.30 5.44 -5.35
C ALA A 101 4.69 5.68 -5.93
N PHE A 102 5.02 5.03 -7.05
CA PHE A 102 6.32 5.17 -7.73
C PHE A 102 6.51 6.49 -8.47
N MET A 103 5.49 7.34 -8.52
CA MET A 103 5.65 8.72 -9.01
C MET A 103 6.40 9.61 -8.01
N VAL A 104 6.48 9.20 -6.74
CA VAL A 104 7.06 10.01 -5.66
C VAL A 104 8.05 9.22 -4.80
N ALA A 105 8.07 7.90 -4.92
CA ALA A 105 8.91 7.00 -4.14
C ALA A 105 9.90 6.24 -5.03
N ASP A 106 11.15 6.19 -4.60
CA ASP A 106 12.21 5.40 -5.25
C ASP A 106 12.09 3.91 -4.88
N ARG A 107 11.40 3.60 -3.78
CA ARG A 107 11.12 2.24 -3.33
C ARG A 107 9.82 2.21 -2.55
N VAL A 108 9.09 1.12 -2.68
CA VAL A 108 7.87 0.83 -1.92
C VAL A 108 8.01 -0.52 -1.25
N ASP A 109 7.76 -0.56 0.05
CA ASP A 109 7.65 -1.79 0.82
C ASP A 109 6.18 -1.99 1.22
N ILE A 110 5.66 -3.21 1.04
CA ILE A 110 4.38 -3.65 1.58
C ILE A 110 4.68 -4.66 2.69
N LEU A 111 4.19 -4.39 3.89
CA LEU A 111 4.26 -5.30 5.01
C LEU A 111 2.84 -5.63 5.42
N SER A 112 2.43 -6.89 5.27
CA SER A 112 1.04 -7.28 5.43
C SER A 112 0.86 -8.52 6.28
N TRP A 113 -0.20 -8.52 7.09
CA TRP A 113 -0.64 -9.63 7.93
C TRP A 113 -2.08 -9.95 7.62
N SER A 114 -2.30 -11.08 7.00
CA SER A 114 -3.66 -11.56 6.81
C SER A 114 -4.29 -11.94 8.14
N GLN A 115 -5.53 -11.51 8.38
CA GLN A 115 -6.29 -11.97 9.54
C GLN A 115 -6.77 -13.42 9.38
N ARG A 116 -6.61 -14.02 8.23
CA ARG A 116 -6.97 -15.41 8.00
C ARG A 116 -6.01 -16.34 8.74
N ALA A 117 -6.56 -17.32 9.45
CA ALA A 117 -5.76 -18.27 10.23
C ALA A 117 -4.73 -19.00 9.37
N GLY A 118 -3.52 -19.18 9.91
CA GLY A 118 -2.45 -19.95 9.27
C GLY A 118 -1.67 -19.22 8.18
N GLN A 119 -1.92 -17.94 7.96
CA GLN A 119 -1.14 -17.12 7.01
C GLN A 119 0.05 -16.46 7.71
N ALA A 120 1.24 -16.61 7.13
CA ALA A 120 2.42 -15.90 7.62
C ALA A 120 2.42 -14.44 7.18
N PRO A 121 2.98 -13.53 7.99
CA PRO A 121 3.22 -12.15 7.58
C PRO A 121 4.17 -12.09 6.40
N VAL A 122 3.85 -11.25 5.43
CA VAL A 122 4.58 -11.12 4.17
C VAL A 122 5.16 -9.71 4.02
N LYS A 123 6.38 -9.65 3.49
CA LYS A 123 7.01 -8.43 3.00
C LYS A 123 7.19 -8.52 1.50
N TRP A 124 6.83 -7.46 0.82
CA TRP A 124 7.08 -7.24 -0.60
C TRP A 124 7.81 -5.91 -0.77
N THR A 125 8.81 -5.87 -1.64
CA THR A 125 9.65 -4.69 -1.90
C THR A 125 9.87 -4.55 -3.39
N CYS A 126 9.73 -3.32 -3.91
CA CYS A 126 10.02 -2.99 -5.30
C CYS A 126 10.55 -1.55 -5.40
N ASP A 127 11.46 -1.33 -6.34
CA ASP A 127 12.05 -0.03 -6.68
C ASP A 127 11.44 0.61 -7.94
N GLY A 128 10.29 0.11 -8.38
CA GLY A 128 9.62 0.56 -9.61
C GLY A 128 10.14 -0.14 -10.87
N SER A 129 11.19 -0.96 -10.78
CA SER A 129 11.63 -1.84 -11.87
C SER A 129 10.67 -3.04 -12.04
N PRO A 130 10.78 -3.82 -13.11
CA PRO A 130 10.01 -5.05 -13.25
C PRO A 130 10.33 -6.13 -12.20
N ASN A 131 11.39 -5.94 -11.42
CA ASN A 131 11.82 -6.88 -10.39
C ASN A 131 11.25 -6.48 -9.03
N TYR A 132 10.90 -7.48 -8.24
CA TYR A 132 10.46 -7.29 -6.86
C TYR A 132 11.05 -8.41 -5.98
N GLU A 133 11.10 -8.17 -4.70
CA GLU A 133 11.42 -9.17 -3.68
C GLU A 133 10.18 -9.42 -2.84
N MET A 134 9.88 -10.70 -2.55
CA MET A 134 8.77 -11.08 -1.69
C MET A 134 9.16 -12.29 -0.83
N GLY A 135 8.76 -12.25 0.44
CA GLY A 135 9.05 -13.32 1.40
C GLY A 135 8.47 -13.04 2.77
N PRO A 136 8.76 -13.91 3.75
CA PRO A 136 8.29 -13.72 5.12
C PRO A 136 8.92 -12.46 5.74
N MET A 137 8.19 -11.80 6.62
CA MET A 137 8.72 -10.69 7.42
C MET A 137 9.77 -11.20 8.41
N SER A 138 10.84 -10.43 8.57
CA SER A 138 11.89 -10.68 9.55
C SER A 138 11.55 -10.06 10.92
N GLU A 139 12.27 -10.50 11.99
CA GLU A 139 12.15 -9.86 13.31
C GLU A 139 12.48 -8.36 13.28
N ASP A 140 13.39 -7.94 12.42
CA ASP A 140 13.75 -6.53 12.29
C ASP A 140 12.66 -5.72 11.61
N ASP A 141 11.92 -6.31 10.67
CA ASP A 141 10.74 -5.67 10.08
C ASP A 141 9.66 -5.42 11.14
N PHE A 142 9.39 -6.38 12.02
CA PHE A 142 8.44 -6.21 13.13
C PHE A 142 8.88 -5.11 14.10
N LYS A 143 10.15 -5.06 14.46
CA LYS A 143 10.70 -4.02 15.35
C LYS A 143 10.59 -2.63 14.73
N ALA A 144 10.92 -2.52 13.44
CA ALA A 144 10.86 -1.25 12.71
C ALA A 144 9.43 -0.70 12.62
N LEU A 145 8.43 -1.57 12.52
CA LEU A 145 7.03 -1.17 12.48
C LEU A 145 6.49 -0.66 13.82
N GLY A 146 7.13 -1.04 14.95
CA GLY A 146 6.64 -0.69 16.29
C GLY A 146 5.20 -1.16 16.55
N ARG A 147 4.77 -2.23 15.88
CA ARG A 147 3.46 -2.86 16.12
C ARG A 147 3.55 -3.91 17.21
N ASP A 148 2.52 -3.98 18.04
CA ASP A 148 2.34 -5.06 19.01
C ASP A 148 1.92 -6.34 18.30
N GLU A 149 2.56 -7.47 18.62
CA GLU A 149 2.19 -8.79 18.08
C GLU A 149 0.71 -9.14 18.29
N ALA A 150 0.09 -8.62 19.34
CA ALA A 150 -1.33 -8.82 19.61
C ALA A 150 -2.26 -8.10 18.61
N GLN A 151 -1.74 -7.20 17.79
CA GLN A 151 -2.50 -6.42 16.79
C GLN A 151 -2.10 -6.77 15.35
N LEU A 152 -1.55 -7.96 15.12
CA LEU A 152 -1.02 -8.39 13.84
C LEU A 152 -2.11 -8.69 12.81
N HIS A 153 -2.68 -7.67 12.24
CA HIS A 153 -3.49 -7.71 11.03
C HIS A 153 -3.47 -6.33 10.37
N GLY A 154 -3.66 -6.32 9.06
CA GLY A 154 -3.65 -5.10 8.28
C GLY A 154 -2.42 -4.99 7.40
N THR A 155 -2.20 -3.80 6.85
CA THR A 155 -1.11 -3.55 5.91
C THR A 155 -0.44 -2.21 6.21
N ASP A 156 0.89 -2.20 6.14
CA ASP A 156 1.69 -1.00 6.06
C ASP A 156 2.28 -0.88 4.66
N ILE A 157 1.99 0.22 3.98
CA ILE A 157 2.64 0.59 2.72
C ILE A 157 3.63 1.70 3.03
N VAL A 158 4.92 1.38 2.93
CA VAL A 158 6.02 2.30 3.23
C VAL A 158 6.60 2.83 1.93
N LEU A 159 6.44 4.12 1.70
CA LEU A 159 7.00 4.85 0.57
C LEU A 159 8.34 5.45 0.98
N HIS A 160 9.43 5.03 0.36
CA HIS A 160 10.73 5.67 0.49
C HIS A 160 10.80 6.81 -0.52
N ILE A 161 10.63 8.03 -0.03
CA ILE A 161 10.44 9.22 -0.86
C ILE A 161 11.77 9.63 -1.49
N GLY A 162 11.78 9.68 -2.83
CA GLY A 162 12.88 10.17 -3.62
C GLY A 162 13.01 11.69 -3.62
N GLU A 163 14.04 12.19 -4.30
CA GLU A 163 14.28 13.65 -4.40
C GLU A 163 13.13 14.39 -5.08
N GLU A 164 12.52 13.78 -6.11
CA GLU A 164 11.39 14.36 -6.84
C GLU A 164 10.12 14.45 -6.00
N GLY A 165 9.99 13.59 -4.98
CA GLY A 165 8.86 13.56 -4.04
C GLY A 165 9.10 14.32 -2.75
N ALA A 166 10.19 15.07 -2.59
CA ALA A 166 10.58 15.69 -1.31
C ALA A 166 9.49 16.60 -0.70
N GLU A 167 8.62 17.21 -1.52
CA GLU A 167 7.48 17.99 -1.04
C GLU A 167 6.48 17.19 -0.20
N PHE A 168 6.39 15.88 -0.42
CA PHE A 168 5.52 14.97 0.35
C PHE A 168 6.10 14.58 1.71
N LEU A 169 7.27 15.08 2.07
CA LEU A 169 7.84 15.00 3.43
C LEU A 169 7.44 16.20 4.31
N GLU A 170 6.56 17.07 3.82
CA GLU A 170 6.03 18.21 4.55
C GLU A 170 4.58 17.94 5.01
N ASP A 171 4.32 18.06 6.32
CA ASP A 171 2.99 17.82 6.93
C ASP A 171 1.88 18.60 6.21
N GLN A 172 2.12 19.86 5.88
CA GLN A 172 1.12 20.71 5.24
C GLN A 172 0.73 20.20 3.86
N ARG A 173 1.67 19.61 3.13
CA ARG A 173 1.42 19.06 1.80
C ARG A 173 0.54 17.81 1.89
N ILE A 174 0.85 16.92 2.84
CA ILE A 174 0.08 15.68 3.06
C ILE A 174 -1.33 15.98 3.54
N MET A 175 -1.50 16.95 4.44
CA MET A 175 -2.83 17.33 4.96
C MET A 175 -3.72 18.01 3.92
N GLY A 176 -3.15 18.53 2.82
CA GLY A 176 -3.87 19.20 1.74
C GLY A 176 -4.33 18.28 0.60
N ILE A 177 -3.97 17.00 0.65
CA ILE A 177 -4.33 15.96 -0.34
C ILE A 177 -5.59 15.22 0.07
#